data_72055a7ef38a0c72c071d65a5df07bf2
#
_entry.id   72055a7ef38a0c72c071d65a5df07bf2
#
_cell.length_a   1.000
_cell.length_b   1.000
_cell.length_c   1.000
_cell.angle_alpha   90.00
_cell.angle_beta   90.00
_cell.angle_gamma   90.00
#
_symmetry.space_group_name_H-M   'P 1'
#
loop_
_entity.id
_entity.type
_entity.pdbx_description
1 polymer ?
#
loop_
_entity_poly.entity_id
_entity_poly.type
_entity_poly.pdbx_seq_one_letter_code
_entity_poly.pdbx_strand_id
1 'polypeptide(L)'
;VSYEIVLKRVYQPIEPDDGARLLVDRLWPRGKRRESLALTDWYRDASPSLTLRRQYHEGEISNAVFAARYRGELRSAPENLLPLMRHARAGRLTLLSAARDLEASHLPVLKEAVLAALREEDAADSEPASSPCFGGHERPSDDT
;
A
#
# COMPACT_ATOMS: atom_id res chain seq x y z
N VAL A 1 -11.65 -3.47 -14.12
CA VAL A 1 -10.25 -2.99 -14.14
C VAL A 1 -9.43 -3.74 -13.11
N SER A 2 -8.30 -4.25 -13.51
CA SER A 2 -7.40 -4.94 -12.60
C SER A 2 -6.11 -4.12 -12.46
N TYR A 3 -5.47 -4.29 -11.31
CA TYR A 3 -4.23 -3.59 -11.00
C TYR A 3 -3.12 -4.61 -10.74
N GLU A 4 -1.91 -4.26 -11.16
CA GLU A 4 -0.76 -5.13 -10.96
C GLU A 4 0.08 -4.61 -9.80
N ILE A 5 0.06 -5.33 -8.69
CA ILE A 5 0.90 -5.02 -7.54
C ILE A 5 1.76 -6.24 -7.26
N VAL A 6 3.06 -6.06 -7.37
CA VAL A 6 4.04 -7.14 -7.25
C VAL A 6 4.86 -6.92 -5.98
N LEU A 7 5.20 -8.00 -5.30
CA LEU A 7 6.02 -7.95 -4.09
C LEU A 7 7.39 -8.51 -4.42
N LYS A 8 8.45 -7.76 -4.06
CA LYS A 8 9.82 -8.20 -4.29
C LYS A 8 10.69 -7.84 -3.10
N ARG A 9 11.76 -8.62 -2.91
CA ARG A 9 12.80 -8.25 -1.98
C ARG A 9 13.76 -7.27 -2.64
N VAL A 10 14.31 -6.34 -1.86
CA VAL A 10 15.28 -5.37 -2.41
C VAL A 10 16.53 -6.05 -2.98
N TYR A 11 16.75 -7.32 -2.61
CA TYR A 11 17.93 -8.07 -3.06
C TYR A 11 17.66 -8.84 -4.36
N GLN A 12 16.43 -8.84 -4.86
CA GLN A 12 16.09 -9.47 -6.13
C GLN A 12 16.45 -8.55 -7.30
N PRO A 13 16.71 -9.14 -8.50
CA PRO A 13 17.11 -8.32 -9.64
C PRO A 13 16.06 -7.28 -10.01
N ILE A 14 16.55 -6.13 -10.46
CA ILE A 14 15.71 -5.08 -11.02
C ILE A 14 15.29 -5.49 -12.41
N GLU A 15 13.97 -5.45 -12.68
CA GLU A 15 13.43 -5.85 -13.98
C GLU A 15 12.88 -4.62 -14.70
N PRO A 16 13.00 -4.57 -16.04
CA PRO A 16 12.49 -3.40 -16.78
C PRO A 16 11.01 -3.17 -16.61
N ASP A 17 10.24 -4.23 -16.34
CA ASP A 17 8.80 -4.12 -16.21
C ASP A 17 8.32 -4.02 -14.76
N ASP A 18 9.23 -3.73 -13.81
CA ASP A 18 8.84 -3.53 -12.42
C ASP A 18 7.90 -2.35 -12.24
N GLY A 19 7.92 -1.38 -13.14
CA GLY A 19 7.10 -0.19 -12.99
C GLY A 19 7.60 0.69 -11.87
N ALA A 20 6.68 1.24 -11.08
CA ALA A 20 7.05 2.05 -9.92
C ALA A 20 7.61 1.13 -8.83
N ARG A 21 8.82 1.41 -8.36
CA ARG A 21 9.50 0.61 -7.35
C ARG A 21 9.53 1.41 -6.05
N LEU A 22 8.73 1.00 -5.08
CA LEU A 22 8.63 1.72 -3.81
C LEU A 22 9.08 0.82 -2.66
N LEU A 23 10.09 1.30 -1.92
CA LEU A 23 10.56 0.61 -0.73
C LEU A 23 9.67 1.01 0.43
N VAL A 24 9.02 0.01 1.04
CA VAL A 24 8.08 0.23 2.14
C VAL A 24 8.65 -0.41 3.41
N ASP A 25 9.73 0.17 3.89
CA ASP A 25 10.39 -0.21 5.14
C ASP A 25 10.73 1.05 5.91
N ARG A 26 10.69 0.97 7.23
CA ARG A 26 11.08 2.11 8.08
C ARG A 26 12.57 2.36 8.03
N LEU A 27 13.36 1.29 7.87
CA LEU A 27 14.81 1.39 7.91
C LEU A 27 15.37 1.07 6.53
N TRP A 28 16.50 1.71 6.21
CA TRP A 28 17.18 1.49 4.94
C TRP A 28 17.78 0.08 4.90
N PRO A 29 17.71 -0.62 3.75
CA PRO A 29 18.26 -1.97 3.66
C PRO A 29 19.77 -1.99 3.88
N ARG A 30 20.21 -2.93 4.68
CA ARG A 30 21.63 -3.06 5.00
C ARG A 30 22.42 -3.44 3.74
N GLY A 31 23.54 -2.76 3.53
CA GLY A 31 24.45 -3.08 2.44
C GLY A 31 24.01 -2.61 1.07
N LYS A 32 22.99 -1.78 0.98
CA LYS A 32 22.49 -1.29 -0.31
C LYS A 32 22.73 0.19 -0.45
N ARG A 33 23.17 0.58 -1.63
CA ARG A 33 23.26 1.98 -2.00
C ARG A 33 21.98 2.42 -2.68
N ARG A 34 21.66 3.71 -2.54
CA ARG A 34 20.45 4.25 -3.15
C ARG A 34 20.46 4.05 -4.67
N GLU A 35 21.61 4.28 -5.31
CA GLU A 35 21.72 4.17 -6.77
C GLU A 35 21.48 2.75 -7.28
N SER A 36 21.77 1.74 -6.44
CA SER A 36 21.70 0.36 -6.88
C SER A 36 20.27 -0.22 -6.79
N LEU A 37 19.34 0.50 -6.20
CA LEU A 37 17.98 -0.02 -5.99
C LEU A 37 16.98 0.48 -7.03
N ALA A 38 17.32 1.51 -7.78
CA ALA A 38 16.46 2.09 -8.81
C ALA A 38 15.05 2.35 -8.26
N LEU A 39 14.98 3.01 -7.09
CA LEU A 39 13.71 3.26 -6.44
C LEU A 39 13.01 4.46 -7.05
N THR A 40 11.70 4.34 -7.21
CA THR A 40 10.85 5.50 -7.47
C THR A 40 10.77 6.35 -6.20
N ASP A 41 10.63 5.67 -5.04
CA ASP A 41 10.58 6.37 -3.76
C ASP A 41 10.87 5.40 -2.62
N TRP A 42 11.39 5.94 -1.52
CA TRP A 42 11.46 5.25 -0.24
C TRP A 42 10.25 5.72 0.56
N TYR A 43 9.17 4.93 0.51
CA TYR A 43 7.90 5.34 1.06
C TYR A 43 7.69 4.72 2.44
N ARG A 44 8.09 5.44 3.47
CA ARG A 44 8.06 4.95 4.85
C ARG A 44 6.69 5.04 5.51
N ASP A 45 5.84 5.96 5.04
CA ASP A 45 4.59 6.27 5.74
C ASP A 45 3.63 5.10 5.84
N ALA A 46 3.69 4.17 4.89
CA ALA A 46 2.84 2.98 4.93
C ALA A 46 3.50 1.79 5.59
N SER A 47 4.71 1.96 6.14
CA SER A 47 5.40 0.87 6.83
C SER A 47 4.81 0.66 8.23
N PRO A 48 4.93 -0.56 8.78
CA PRO A 48 4.51 -0.77 10.18
C PRO A 48 5.28 0.15 11.11
N SER A 49 4.66 0.52 12.22
CA SER A 49 5.31 1.35 13.22
C SER A 49 6.56 0.65 13.75
N LEU A 50 7.50 1.43 14.27
CA LEU A 50 8.72 0.87 14.83
C LEU A 50 8.41 -0.06 16.00
N THR A 51 7.42 0.27 16.82
CA THR A 51 7.01 -0.57 17.93
C THR A 51 6.50 -1.92 17.44
N LEU A 52 5.62 -1.90 16.44
CA LEU A 52 5.07 -3.14 15.90
C LEU A 52 6.15 -3.99 15.24
N ARG A 53 7.03 -3.33 14.49
CA ARG A 53 8.15 -4.01 13.84
C ARG A 53 9.05 -4.70 14.86
N ARG A 54 9.37 -3.99 15.96
CA ARG A 54 10.21 -4.54 17.00
C ARG A 54 9.56 -5.75 17.67
N GLN A 55 8.27 -5.63 18.00
CA GLN A 55 7.56 -6.74 18.64
C GLN A 55 7.60 -8.00 17.78
N TYR A 56 7.43 -7.84 16.48
CA TYR A 56 7.45 -8.98 15.57
C TYR A 56 8.86 -9.56 15.44
N HIS A 57 9.86 -8.69 15.30
CA HIS A 57 11.25 -9.15 15.16
C HIS A 57 11.76 -9.86 16.40
N GLU A 58 11.30 -9.45 17.57
CA GLU A 58 11.72 -10.07 18.83
C GLU A 58 10.88 -11.30 19.18
N GLY A 59 9.94 -11.68 18.33
CA GLY A 59 9.13 -12.86 18.55
C GLY A 59 8.06 -12.69 19.61
N GLU A 60 7.75 -11.45 19.98
CA GLU A 60 6.73 -11.19 21.02
C GLU A 60 5.32 -11.44 20.53
N ILE A 61 5.11 -11.37 19.22
CA ILE A 61 3.79 -11.58 18.62
C ILE A 61 3.93 -12.51 17.41
N SER A 62 2.85 -13.22 17.11
CA SER A 62 2.81 -14.11 15.96
C SER A 62 2.61 -13.32 14.67
N ASN A 63 2.78 -14.01 13.54
CA ASN A 63 2.52 -13.39 12.24
C ASN A 63 1.06 -12.94 12.14
N ALA A 64 0.12 -13.75 12.65
CA ALA A 64 -1.31 -13.40 12.60
C ALA A 64 -1.59 -12.13 13.41
N VAL A 65 -0.99 -12.00 14.59
CA VAL A 65 -1.17 -10.81 15.42
C VAL A 65 -0.51 -9.61 14.75
N PHE A 66 0.68 -9.80 14.21
CA PHE A 66 1.37 -8.73 13.48
C PHE A 66 0.51 -8.21 12.33
N ALA A 67 -0.02 -9.12 11.52
CA ALA A 67 -0.85 -8.74 10.37
C ALA A 67 -2.10 -7.98 10.82
N ALA A 68 -2.76 -8.44 11.88
CA ALA A 68 -3.97 -7.79 12.39
C ALA A 68 -3.68 -6.38 12.90
N ARG A 69 -2.57 -6.22 13.63
CA ARG A 69 -2.19 -4.91 14.15
C ARG A 69 -1.78 -3.95 13.04
N TYR A 70 -1.07 -4.47 12.04
CA TYR A 70 -0.68 -3.64 10.90
C TYR A 70 -1.90 -3.18 10.11
N ARG A 71 -2.88 -4.07 9.90
CA ARG A 71 -4.14 -3.67 9.27
C ARG A 71 -4.80 -2.53 10.04
N GLY A 72 -4.74 -2.59 11.36
CA GLY A 72 -5.28 -1.52 12.20
C GLY A 72 -4.53 -0.20 12.00
N GLU A 73 -3.20 -0.27 11.89
CA GLU A 73 -2.41 0.94 11.63
C GLU A 73 -2.77 1.54 10.28
N LEU A 74 -2.95 0.71 9.26
CA LEU A 74 -3.33 1.20 7.94
C LEU A 74 -4.72 1.84 7.94
N ARG A 75 -5.66 1.25 8.70
CA ARG A 75 -7.01 1.80 8.80
C ARG A 75 -7.03 3.13 9.54
N SER A 76 -6.09 3.33 10.45
CA SER A 76 -6.00 4.58 11.21
C SER A 76 -5.52 5.75 10.38
N ALA A 77 -4.82 5.47 9.27
CA ALA A 77 -4.25 6.51 8.42
C ALA A 77 -4.45 6.14 6.95
N PRO A 78 -5.71 6.10 6.48
CA PRO A 78 -5.98 5.66 5.09
C PRO A 78 -5.35 6.57 4.04
N GLU A 79 -5.06 7.82 4.38
CA GLU A 79 -4.39 8.73 3.46
C GLU A 79 -3.00 8.24 3.07
N ASN A 80 -2.39 7.38 3.90
CA ASN A 80 -1.07 6.84 3.57
C ASN A 80 -1.10 5.87 2.40
N LEU A 81 -2.28 5.39 2.01
CA LEU A 81 -2.41 4.51 0.85
C LEU A 81 -2.53 5.28 -0.46
N LEU A 82 -2.85 6.58 -0.41
CA LEU A 82 -3.13 7.35 -1.61
C LEU A 82 -1.97 7.37 -2.62
N PRO A 83 -0.72 7.61 -2.23
CA PRO A 83 0.38 7.57 -3.21
C PRO A 83 0.53 6.20 -3.86
N LEU A 84 0.32 5.13 -3.09
CA LEU A 84 0.42 3.78 -3.63
C LEU A 84 -0.70 3.50 -4.63
N MET A 85 -1.90 3.99 -4.33
CA MET A 85 -3.03 3.86 -5.24
C MET A 85 -2.76 4.59 -6.55
N ARG A 86 -2.18 5.79 -6.47
CA ARG A 86 -1.85 6.56 -7.68
C ARG A 86 -0.88 5.79 -8.57
N HIS A 87 0.16 5.21 -7.97
CA HIS A 87 1.12 4.43 -8.76
C HIS A 87 0.47 3.19 -9.38
N ALA A 88 -0.40 2.52 -8.62
CA ALA A 88 -1.09 1.33 -9.13
C ALA A 88 -2.03 1.67 -10.29
N ARG A 89 -2.63 2.86 -10.28
CA ARG A 89 -3.49 3.30 -11.37
C ARG A 89 -2.69 3.66 -12.61
N ALA A 90 -1.46 4.11 -12.43
CA ALA A 90 -0.60 4.51 -13.56
C ALA A 90 0.04 3.31 -14.25
N GLY A 91 0.18 2.17 -13.56
CA GLY A 91 0.81 0.99 -14.13
C GLY A 91 1.19 0.01 -13.04
N ARG A 92 2.15 -0.86 -13.35
CA ARG A 92 2.59 -1.84 -12.35
C ARG A 92 3.24 -1.14 -11.17
N LEU A 93 2.89 -1.59 -9.96
CA LEU A 93 3.49 -1.12 -8.73
C LEU A 93 4.24 -2.29 -8.10
N THR A 94 5.53 -2.11 -7.86
CA THR A 94 6.36 -3.11 -7.17
C THR A 94 6.66 -2.60 -5.77
N LEU A 95 6.15 -3.32 -4.78
CA LEU A 95 6.40 -3.02 -3.37
C LEU A 95 7.62 -3.81 -2.92
N LEU A 96 8.58 -3.12 -2.33
CA LEU A 96 9.86 -3.70 -1.97
C LEU A 96 10.07 -3.69 -0.46
N SER A 97 10.73 -4.73 0.03
CA SER A 97 11.13 -4.81 1.42
C SER A 97 12.44 -5.58 1.53
N ALA A 98 13.19 -5.30 2.58
CA ALA A 98 14.39 -6.07 2.92
C ALA A 98 14.06 -7.34 3.70
N ALA A 99 12.78 -7.58 4.00
CA ALA A 99 12.36 -8.75 4.76
C ALA A 99 12.85 -10.04 4.10
N ARG A 100 13.29 -10.99 4.92
CA ARG A 100 13.82 -12.24 4.41
C ARG A 100 12.73 -13.09 3.76
N ASP A 101 11.55 -13.13 4.38
CA ASP A 101 10.40 -13.91 3.90
C ASP A 101 9.25 -12.95 3.63
N LEU A 102 8.98 -12.69 2.35
CA LEU A 102 7.95 -11.74 1.98
C LEU A 102 6.56 -12.18 2.42
N GLU A 103 6.29 -13.51 2.42
CA GLU A 103 4.99 -14.03 2.83
C GLU A 103 4.70 -13.74 4.29
N ALA A 104 5.73 -13.70 5.11
CA ALA A 104 5.60 -13.40 6.53
C ALA A 104 5.83 -11.92 6.83
N SER A 105 6.04 -11.10 5.81
CA SER A 105 6.29 -9.67 5.99
C SER A 105 4.99 -8.89 5.97
N HIS A 106 5.10 -7.56 6.05
CA HIS A 106 3.95 -6.67 5.98
C HIS A 106 3.44 -6.46 4.55
N LEU A 107 4.23 -6.84 3.53
CA LEU A 107 3.87 -6.53 2.15
C LEU A 107 2.57 -7.17 1.68
N PRO A 108 2.27 -8.46 1.99
CA PRO A 108 0.98 -9.01 1.57
C PRO A 108 -0.21 -8.25 2.16
N VAL A 109 -0.10 -7.82 3.42
CA VAL A 109 -1.17 -7.05 4.06
C VAL A 109 -1.33 -5.70 3.36
N LEU A 110 -0.22 -5.04 3.07
CA LEU A 110 -0.26 -3.74 2.40
C LEU A 110 -0.86 -3.86 0.99
N LYS A 111 -0.45 -4.89 0.25
CA LYS A 111 -1.00 -5.12 -1.09
C LYS A 111 -2.52 -5.27 -1.03
N GLU A 112 -3.02 -6.08 -0.10
CA GLU A 112 -4.46 -6.27 0.03
C GLU A 112 -5.18 -4.98 0.41
N ALA A 113 -4.56 -4.19 1.30
CA ALA A 113 -5.16 -2.92 1.70
C ALA A 113 -5.26 -1.95 0.52
N VAL A 114 -4.21 -1.88 -0.32
CA VAL A 114 -4.22 -1.02 -1.48
C VAL A 114 -5.28 -1.48 -2.48
N LEU A 115 -5.33 -2.79 -2.75
CA LEU A 115 -6.32 -3.33 -3.68
C LEU A 115 -7.75 -3.09 -3.19
N ALA A 116 -7.99 -3.26 -1.89
CA ALA A 116 -9.31 -3.01 -1.32
C ALA A 116 -9.70 -1.53 -1.47
N ALA A 117 -8.76 -0.62 -1.20
CA ALA A 117 -9.02 0.80 -1.33
C ALA A 117 -9.32 1.19 -2.78
N LEU A 118 -8.59 0.60 -3.73
CA LEU A 118 -8.84 0.84 -5.14
C LEU A 118 -10.22 0.34 -5.56
N ARG A 119 -10.61 -0.83 -5.09
CA ARG A 119 -11.92 -1.39 -5.40
C ARG A 119 -13.04 -0.52 -4.82
N GLU A 120 -12.85 0.01 -3.62
CA GLU A 120 -13.82 0.90 -2.99
C GLU A 120 -13.99 2.18 -3.80
N GLU A 121 -12.88 2.78 -4.22
CA GLU A 121 -12.95 4.00 -5.04
C GLU A 121 -13.63 3.72 -6.37
N ASP A 122 -13.29 2.61 -7.01
CA ASP A 122 -13.87 2.28 -8.30
C ASP A 122 -15.35 2.00 -8.19
N ALA A 123 -15.79 1.35 -7.11
CA ALA A 123 -17.20 1.10 -6.88
C ALA A 123 -17.96 2.39 -6.66
N ALA A 124 -17.40 3.32 -5.89
CA ALA A 124 -18.03 4.61 -5.65
C ALA A 124 -18.13 5.42 -6.95
N ASP A 125 -17.07 5.41 -7.76
CA ASP A 125 -17.05 6.16 -9.02
C ASP A 125 -18.01 5.58 -10.05
N SER A 126 -18.27 4.27 -10.00
CA SER A 126 -19.12 3.61 -10.97
C SER A 126 -20.60 3.62 -10.59
N GLU A 127 -20.95 4.07 -9.38
CA GLU A 127 -22.35 4.18 -8.98
C GLU A 127 -23.01 5.30 -9.75
N PRO A 128 -24.25 5.07 -10.27
CA PRO A 128 -24.97 6.16 -10.92
C PRO A 128 -25.29 7.26 -9.91
N ALA A 129 -25.19 8.50 -10.35
CA ALA A 129 -25.58 9.63 -9.52
C ALA A 129 -27.08 9.54 -9.27
N SER A 130 -27.56 9.54 -8.08
CA SER A 130 -28.98 9.35 -7.77
C SER A 130 -29.62 10.63 -7.30
N SER A 131 -28.99 10.08 -7.92
CA SER A 131 -29.10 10.73 -7.82
C SER A 131 -29.35 11.52 -7.24
N PRO A 132 -29.42 11.64 -7.32
CA PRO A 132 -29.30 12.51 -6.90
C PRO A 132 -29.33 12.91 -6.44
N CYS A 133 -29.50 12.91 -6.63
CA CYS A 133 -29.27 13.76 -6.51
C CYS A 133 -29.03 13.95 -6.02
N PHE A 134 -29.34 13.64 -6.22
CA PHE A 134 -29.20 14.37 -6.26
C PHE A 134 -29.13 14.69 -5.61
N GLY A 135 -29.72 14.58 -5.32
CA GLY A 135 -29.76 15.40 -5.37
C GLY A 135 -29.38 15.55 -4.85
N GLY A 136 -29.85 15.47 -4.73
CA GLY A 136 -29.74 16.25 -4.90
C GLY A 136 -29.16 16.25 -4.48
N HIS A 137 -29.21 16.37 -4.65
CA HIS A 137 -28.97 17.10 -5.04
C HIS A 137 -28.63 17.39 -4.74
N GLU A 138 -29.08 17.16 -4.53
CA GLU A 138 -29.06 17.96 -5.01
C GLU A 138 -28.85 18.51 -4.66
N ARG A 139 -29.50 18.76 -4.41
CA ARG A 139 -29.51 19.75 -4.81
C ARG A 139 -29.59 20.20 -4.43
N PRO A 140 -29.94 20.09 -4.18
CA PRO A 140 -30.14 20.91 -4.43
C PRO A 140 -30.11 21.20 -4.25
N SER A 141 -30.66 21.07 -4.13
CA SER A 141 -30.74 21.88 -4.52
C SER A 141 -30.61 22.13 -4.27
N ASP A 142 -31.14 22.12 -4.21
CA ASP A 142 -31.19 22.75 -4.59
C ASP A 142 -31.17 22.81 -4.29
N ASP A 143 -31.56 22.62 -4.12
CA ASP A 143 -31.74 23.11 -4.48
C ASP A 143 -31.72 23.21 -4.26
N THR A 144 -32.23 22.96 -3.92
CA THR A 144 -32.36 23.38 -4.45
C THR A 144 -32.19 23.49 -4.59
#